data_78d2a3381f8727b62b2ddb48cbea1e3f
#
_entry.id   78d2a3381f8727b62b2ddb48cbea1e3f
#
_cell.length_a   1.000
_cell.length_b   1.000
_cell.length_c   1.000
_cell.angle_alpha   90.00
_cell.angle_beta   90.00
_cell.angle_gamma   90.00
#
_symmetry.space_group_name_H-M   'P 1'
#
loop_
_entity.id
_entity.type
_entity.pdbx_description
1 polymer ?
#
loop_
_entity_poly.entity_id
_entity_poly.type
_entity_poly.pdbx_seq_one_letter_code
_entity_poly.pdbx_strand_id
1 'polypeptide(L)'
;NDPRLPIFAVKATNKDENGKDVKDYVGLQSGYADMPTINGSAPNATTLATAPQSIALMTYSEVLFIKAELAQRGIIQQDAAALYEAAVEANMQQWGVELPAGYFENPKTAYDGTLKRIMEQKFYALFFIDFQQWFEYNRTGYPDVPTGPGVATGDAMPYRYKYPAILQRMNRENYLKAVESMGSDDITTKLIWQKR
;
A
#
# COMPACT_ATOMS: atom_id res chain seq x y z
N ASN A 1 -13.86 -8.05 -8.66
CA ASN A 1 -13.01 -7.99 -7.44
C ASN A 1 -11.69 -8.68 -7.71
N ASP A 2 -10.61 -8.20 -7.11
CA ASP A 2 -9.29 -8.83 -7.21
C ASP A 2 -9.32 -10.24 -6.58
N PRO A 3 -8.76 -11.27 -7.22
CA PRO A 3 -8.81 -12.65 -6.72
C PRO A 3 -8.10 -12.85 -5.37
N ARG A 4 -7.14 -11.97 -5.02
CA ARG A 4 -6.42 -12.00 -3.74
C ARG A 4 -7.26 -11.49 -2.57
N LEU A 5 -8.33 -10.75 -2.84
CA LEU A 5 -9.13 -10.09 -1.81
C LEU A 5 -9.70 -11.06 -0.74
N PRO A 6 -10.20 -12.27 -1.08
CA PRO A 6 -10.64 -13.24 -0.07
C PRO A 6 -9.52 -13.76 0.84
N ILE A 7 -8.27 -13.71 0.37
CA ILE A 7 -7.09 -14.07 1.18
C ILE A 7 -6.78 -12.95 2.18
N PHE A 8 -6.92 -11.69 1.74
CA PHE A 8 -6.52 -10.52 2.53
C PHE A 8 -7.57 -10.10 3.54
N ALA A 9 -8.86 -10.24 3.22
CA ALA A 9 -9.94 -9.70 4.03
C ALA A 9 -11.14 -10.65 4.12
N VAL A 10 -11.94 -10.48 5.16
CA VAL A 10 -13.25 -11.13 5.31
C VAL A 10 -14.35 -10.13 4.95
N LYS A 11 -15.47 -10.63 4.43
CA LYS A 11 -16.63 -9.81 4.13
C LYS A 11 -17.24 -9.24 5.42
N ALA A 12 -17.49 -7.95 5.45
CA ALA A 12 -18.25 -7.28 6.50
C ALA A 12 -19.77 -7.51 6.30
N THR A 13 -20.51 -7.51 7.40
CA THR A 13 -21.97 -7.53 7.37
C THR A 13 -22.51 -6.14 7.68
N ASN A 14 -23.29 -5.59 6.76
CA ASN A 14 -23.95 -4.29 6.88
C ASN A 14 -25.45 -4.45 6.57
N LYS A 15 -26.24 -3.41 6.87
CA LYS A 15 -27.65 -3.33 6.46
C LYS A 15 -27.76 -2.61 5.12
N ASP A 16 -28.59 -3.13 4.22
CA ASP A 16 -29.01 -2.39 3.02
C ASP A 16 -30.08 -1.34 3.38
N GLU A 17 -30.54 -0.60 2.38
CA GLU A 17 -31.60 0.41 2.51
C GLU A 17 -32.95 -0.14 3.02
N ASN A 18 -33.18 -1.44 2.93
CA ASN A 18 -34.36 -2.14 3.42
C ASN A 18 -34.14 -2.79 4.82
N GLY A 19 -32.96 -2.57 5.44
CA GLY A 19 -32.60 -3.13 6.73
C GLY A 19 -32.18 -4.61 6.70
N LYS A 20 -32.00 -5.22 5.51
CA LYS A 20 -31.58 -6.61 5.33
C LYS A 20 -30.05 -6.72 5.43
N ASP A 21 -29.56 -7.79 6.03
CA ASP A 21 -28.14 -8.08 6.11
C ASP A 21 -27.54 -8.38 4.72
N VAL A 22 -26.51 -7.64 4.37
CA VAL A 22 -25.69 -7.85 3.16
C VAL A 22 -24.24 -8.05 3.57
N LYS A 23 -23.60 -9.08 3.01
CA LYS A 23 -22.19 -9.38 3.23
C LYS A 23 -21.39 -9.02 1.98
N ASP A 24 -20.45 -8.06 2.14
CA ASP A 24 -19.56 -7.66 1.05
C ASP A 24 -18.21 -7.19 1.58
N TYR A 25 -17.24 -7.02 0.67
CA TYR A 25 -15.97 -6.40 1.00
C TYR A 25 -16.13 -4.88 1.07
N VAL A 26 -15.86 -4.32 2.23
CA VAL A 26 -16.05 -2.90 2.51
C VAL A 26 -14.73 -2.31 3.00
N GLY A 27 -14.12 -1.47 2.16
CA GLY A 27 -12.98 -0.65 2.56
C GLY A 27 -13.46 0.58 3.33
N LEU A 28 -12.86 0.84 4.48
CA LEU A 28 -13.08 2.10 5.20
C LEU A 28 -12.02 3.12 4.77
N GLN A 29 -12.45 4.34 4.49
CA GLN A 29 -11.54 5.43 4.20
C GLN A 29 -10.70 5.75 5.46
N SER A 30 -9.39 5.90 5.29
CA SER A 30 -8.53 6.33 6.38
C SER A 30 -8.84 7.78 6.79
N GLY A 31 -8.87 8.05 8.10
CA GLY A 31 -9.10 9.40 8.60
C GLY A 31 -10.57 9.83 8.63
N TYR A 32 -11.45 8.98 9.13
CA TYR A 32 -12.80 9.43 9.52
C TYR A 32 -12.70 10.48 10.64
N ALA A 33 -13.50 11.55 10.54
CA ALA A 33 -13.66 12.52 11.61
C ALA A 33 -14.45 11.93 12.79
N ASP A 34 -15.45 11.10 12.47
CA ASP A 34 -16.31 10.40 13.42
C ASP A 34 -16.25 8.89 13.19
N MET A 35 -16.78 8.12 14.13
CA MET A 35 -16.89 6.66 13.96
C MET A 35 -17.77 6.32 12.76
N PRO A 36 -17.31 5.46 11.84
CA PRO A 36 -18.10 5.08 10.68
C PRO A 36 -19.36 4.32 11.12
N THR A 37 -20.48 4.60 10.46
CA THR A 37 -21.77 3.93 10.69
C THR A 37 -21.87 2.56 10.04
N ILE A 38 -20.87 2.20 9.21
CA ILE A 38 -20.78 0.92 8.50
C ILE A 38 -19.60 0.09 9.02
N ASN A 39 -19.75 -1.22 8.99
CA ASN A 39 -18.66 -2.14 9.33
C ASN A 39 -17.70 -2.28 8.15
N GLY A 40 -16.41 -2.09 8.39
CA GLY A 40 -15.35 -2.39 7.44
C GLY A 40 -14.97 -3.87 7.45
N SER A 41 -14.41 -4.33 6.34
CA SER A 41 -13.80 -5.64 6.26
C SER A 41 -12.55 -5.72 7.12
N ALA A 42 -12.45 -6.76 7.96
CA ALA A 42 -11.26 -7.04 8.74
C ALA A 42 -10.24 -7.87 7.94
N PRO A 43 -8.95 -7.83 8.31
CA PRO A 43 -7.97 -8.77 7.79
C PRO A 43 -8.40 -10.22 8.01
N ASN A 44 -8.15 -11.09 7.05
CA ASN A 44 -8.53 -12.50 7.16
C ASN A 44 -7.54 -13.28 8.05
N ALA A 45 -7.83 -13.36 9.34
CA ALA A 45 -6.98 -14.07 10.30
C ALA A 45 -6.80 -15.56 9.97
N THR A 46 -7.74 -16.18 9.27
CA THR A 46 -7.65 -17.60 8.89
C THR A 46 -6.53 -17.87 7.89
N THR A 47 -6.21 -16.88 7.05
CA THR A 47 -5.15 -16.99 6.06
C THR A 47 -3.86 -16.26 6.47
N LEU A 48 -3.99 -15.16 7.23
CA LEU A 48 -2.86 -14.28 7.56
C LEU A 48 -2.23 -14.57 8.94
N ALA A 49 -2.93 -15.29 9.83
CA ALA A 49 -2.46 -15.58 11.18
C ALA A 49 -2.30 -17.09 11.48
N THR A 50 -2.06 -17.90 10.46
CA THR A 50 -1.80 -19.34 10.61
C THR A 50 -0.35 -19.57 11.04
N ALA A 51 -0.15 -20.55 11.93
CA ALA A 51 1.20 -20.99 12.33
C ALA A 51 1.55 -22.33 11.62
N PRO A 52 2.79 -22.49 11.11
CA PRO A 52 3.86 -21.50 11.01
C PRO A 52 3.63 -20.52 9.83
N GLN A 53 3.72 -19.22 10.09
CA GLN A 53 3.63 -18.19 9.08
C GLN A 53 5.01 -17.86 8.52
N SER A 54 5.17 -17.93 7.21
CA SER A 54 6.39 -17.44 6.55
C SER A 54 6.39 -15.90 6.54
N ILE A 55 7.51 -15.31 6.95
CA ILE A 55 7.71 -13.85 6.88
C ILE A 55 8.38 -13.52 5.56
N ALA A 56 7.73 -12.72 4.73
CA ALA A 56 8.30 -12.22 3.50
C ALA A 56 9.23 -11.03 3.79
N LEU A 57 10.51 -11.15 3.46
CA LEU A 57 11.48 -10.05 3.51
C LEU A 57 11.57 -9.33 2.16
N MET A 58 11.70 -10.08 1.08
CA MET A 58 11.64 -9.62 -0.30
C MET A 58 11.06 -10.74 -1.15
N THR A 59 10.02 -10.42 -1.92
CA THR A 59 9.34 -11.42 -2.74
C THR A 59 9.85 -11.41 -4.17
N TYR A 60 9.70 -12.54 -4.87
CA TYR A 60 10.04 -12.61 -6.29
C TYR A 60 9.17 -11.65 -7.12
N SER A 61 7.90 -11.51 -6.77
CA SER A 61 6.98 -10.53 -7.35
C SER A 61 7.52 -9.09 -7.22
N GLU A 62 8.04 -8.71 -6.05
CA GLU A 62 8.63 -7.38 -5.83
C GLU A 62 9.82 -7.13 -6.76
N VAL A 63 10.72 -8.12 -6.91
CA VAL A 63 11.86 -8.03 -7.84
C VAL A 63 11.40 -7.83 -9.29
N LEU A 64 10.33 -8.53 -9.71
CA LEU A 64 9.76 -8.37 -11.04
C LEU A 64 9.14 -6.99 -11.24
N PHE A 65 8.43 -6.44 -10.24
CA PHE A 65 7.91 -5.06 -10.30
C PHE A 65 9.04 -4.02 -10.36
N ILE A 66 10.14 -4.22 -9.64
CA ILE A 66 11.33 -3.35 -9.76
C ILE A 66 11.87 -3.39 -11.20
N LYS A 67 11.98 -4.57 -11.79
CA LYS A 67 12.41 -4.70 -13.18
C LYS A 67 11.42 -4.07 -14.17
N ALA A 68 10.10 -4.22 -13.95
CA ALA A 68 9.07 -3.57 -14.75
C ALA A 68 9.19 -2.04 -14.71
N GLU A 69 9.44 -1.47 -13.53
CA GLU A 69 9.70 -0.03 -13.37
C GLU A 69 10.96 0.40 -14.13
N LEU A 70 12.07 -0.34 -13.99
CA LEU A 70 13.33 -0.02 -14.68
C LEU A 70 13.17 -0.10 -16.20
N ALA A 71 12.43 -1.08 -16.71
CA ALA A 71 12.13 -1.22 -18.14
C ALA A 71 11.23 -0.07 -18.63
N GLN A 72 10.18 0.26 -17.87
CA GLN A 72 9.28 1.37 -18.19
C GLN A 72 10.02 2.72 -18.23
N ARG A 73 11.03 2.91 -17.36
CA ARG A 73 11.90 4.09 -17.35
C ARG A 73 13.01 4.06 -18.41
N GLY A 74 13.12 3.00 -19.20
CA GLY A 74 14.16 2.82 -20.23
C GLY A 74 15.56 2.58 -19.68
N ILE A 75 15.69 2.20 -18.41
CA ILE A 75 16.99 1.92 -17.76
C ILE A 75 17.50 0.55 -18.15
N ILE A 76 16.61 -0.43 -18.33
CA ILE A 76 16.94 -1.76 -18.84
C ILE A 76 16.17 -2.03 -20.14
N GLN A 77 16.79 -2.81 -21.03
CA GLN A 77 16.21 -3.18 -22.34
C GLN A 77 15.41 -4.48 -22.19
N GLN A 78 14.27 -4.40 -21.51
CA GLN A 78 13.33 -5.52 -21.32
C GLN A 78 11.90 -5.03 -21.56
N ASP A 79 10.99 -5.97 -21.84
CA ASP A 79 9.58 -5.65 -22.01
C ASP A 79 8.92 -5.37 -20.65
N ALA A 80 8.52 -4.12 -20.43
CA ALA A 80 7.87 -3.69 -19.20
C ALA A 80 6.49 -4.35 -19.00
N ALA A 81 5.74 -4.61 -20.07
CA ALA A 81 4.45 -5.28 -20.01
C ALA A 81 4.61 -6.73 -19.55
N ALA A 82 5.50 -7.47 -20.19
CA ALA A 82 5.78 -8.86 -19.82
C ALA A 82 6.28 -8.99 -18.37
N LEU A 83 7.13 -8.06 -17.91
CA LEU A 83 7.61 -8.05 -16.53
C LEU A 83 6.49 -7.71 -15.52
N TYR A 84 5.61 -6.78 -15.88
CA TYR A 84 4.45 -6.44 -15.08
C TYR A 84 3.49 -7.64 -14.93
N GLU A 85 3.14 -8.31 -16.02
CA GLU A 85 2.27 -9.48 -16.01
C GLU A 85 2.89 -10.62 -15.19
N ALA A 86 4.15 -10.91 -15.39
CA ALA A 86 4.88 -11.92 -14.62
C ALA A 86 4.94 -11.56 -13.11
N ALA A 87 5.05 -10.26 -12.76
CA ALA A 87 5.04 -9.82 -11.37
C ALA A 87 3.69 -10.04 -10.69
N VAL A 88 2.59 -9.75 -11.39
CA VAL A 88 1.22 -9.99 -10.89
C VAL A 88 0.98 -11.50 -10.72
N GLU A 89 1.34 -12.31 -11.72
CA GLU A 89 1.21 -13.76 -11.66
C GLU A 89 2.01 -14.35 -10.49
N ALA A 90 3.28 -13.95 -10.33
CA ALA A 90 4.11 -14.41 -9.22
C ALA A 90 3.51 -14.04 -7.85
N ASN A 91 2.87 -12.88 -7.73
CA ASN A 91 2.19 -12.51 -6.49
C ASN A 91 0.92 -13.36 -6.24
N MET A 92 0.14 -13.65 -7.27
CA MET A 92 -1.01 -14.55 -7.11
C MET A 92 -0.58 -15.97 -6.71
N GLN A 93 0.47 -16.49 -7.35
CA GLN A 93 1.05 -17.78 -6.99
C GLN A 93 1.57 -17.80 -5.53
N GLN A 94 2.22 -16.72 -5.07
CA GLN A 94 2.66 -16.56 -3.69
C GLN A 94 1.53 -16.76 -2.68
N TRP A 95 0.32 -16.30 -3.02
CA TRP A 95 -0.88 -16.41 -2.18
C TRP A 95 -1.73 -17.65 -2.49
N GLY A 96 -1.27 -18.54 -3.38
CA GLY A 96 -2.01 -19.74 -3.78
C GLY A 96 -3.29 -19.44 -4.56
N VAL A 97 -3.32 -18.32 -5.27
CA VAL A 97 -4.45 -17.87 -6.08
C VAL A 97 -4.13 -18.08 -7.55
N GLU A 98 -5.05 -18.69 -8.30
CA GLU A 98 -4.93 -18.81 -9.74
C GLU A 98 -5.22 -17.46 -10.42
N LEU A 99 -4.43 -17.15 -11.46
CA LEU A 99 -4.67 -15.99 -12.30
C LEU A 99 -5.91 -16.24 -13.17
N PRO A 100 -6.99 -15.44 -13.04
CA PRO A 100 -8.19 -15.66 -13.86
C PRO A 100 -7.93 -15.46 -15.34
N ALA A 101 -8.58 -16.26 -16.19
CA ALA A 101 -8.58 -16.02 -17.62
C ALA A 101 -9.07 -14.60 -17.94
N GLY A 102 -8.37 -13.91 -18.85
CA GLY A 102 -8.71 -12.53 -19.21
C GLY A 102 -8.40 -11.47 -18.15
N TYR A 103 -7.63 -11.79 -17.10
CA TYR A 103 -7.28 -10.81 -16.07
C TYR A 103 -6.63 -9.56 -16.65
N PHE A 104 -5.72 -9.71 -17.61
CA PHE A 104 -5.04 -8.60 -18.27
C PHE A 104 -5.81 -8.01 -19.46
N GLU A 105 -6.99 -8.55 -19.79
CA GLU A 105 -7.91 -7.93 -20.77
C GLU A 105 -8.77 -6.82 -20.11
N ASN A 106 -8.87 -6.81 -18.78
CA ASN A 106 -9.60 -5.81 -18.03
C ASN A 106 -8.80 -4.50 -17.97
N PRO A 107 -9.33 -3.36 -18.41
CA PRO A 107 -8.64 -2.05 -18.40
C PRO A 107 -8.14 -1.60 -17.02
N LYS A 108 -8.70 -2.16 -15.92
CA LYS A 108 -8.27 -1.86 -14.55
C LYS A 108 -7.02 -2.64 -14.12
N THR A 109 -6.69 -3.72 -14.82
CA THR A 109 -5.57 -4.61 -14.47
C THR A 109 -4.57 -4.79 -15.61
N ALA A 110 -4.96 -4.47 -16.85
CA ALA A 110 -4.06 -4.43 -17.99
C ALA A 110 -2.92 -3.42 -17.78
N TYR A 111 -1.74 -3.74 -18.25
CA TYR A 111 -0.65 -2.76 -18.33
C TYR A 111 -1.01 -1.66 -19.32
N ASP A 112 -0.94 -0.41 -18.90
CA ASP A 112 -1.32 0.77 -19.69
C ASP A 112 -0.11 1.64 -20.09
N GLY A 113 1.12 1.14 -19.92
CA GLY A 113 2.35 1.87 -20.22
C GLY A 113 2.77 2.88 -19.14
N THR A 114 2.06 2.96 -18.01
CA THR A 114 2.33 3.96 -16.99
C THR A 114 3.04 3.40 -15.76
N LEU A 115 3.88 4.24 -15.12
CA LEU A 115 4.45 3.93 -13.82
C LEU A 115 3.36 3.76 -12.75
N LYS A 116 2.29 4.55 -12.84
CA LYS A 116 1.16 4.45 -11.91
C LYS A 116 0.58 3.04 -11.87
N ARG A 117 0.35 2.42 -13.03
CA ARG A 117 -0.18 1.05 -13.13
C ARG A 117 0.75 0.03 -12.48
N ILE A 118 2.06 0.14 -12.69
CA ILE A 118 3.05 -0.74 -12.04
C ILE A 118 2.96 -0.57 -10.53
N MET A 119 2.92 0.67 -10.03
CA MET A 119 2.90 0.96 -8.59
C MET A 119 1.58 0.55 -7.91
N GLU A 120 0.44 0.65 -8.59
CA GLU A 120 -0.85 0.16 -8.09
C GLU A 120 -0.80 -1.36 -7.82
N GLN A 121 -0.30 -2.14 -8.75
CA GLN A 121 -0.21 -3.59 -8.57
C GLN A 121 0.91 -3.97 -7.60
N LYS A 122 2.04 -3.26 -7.60
CA LYS A 122 3.10 -3.42 -6.62
C LYS A 122 2.59 -3.13 -5.21
N PHE A 123 1.74 -2.12 -5.03
CA PHE A 123 1.12 -1.82 -3.74
C PHE A 123 0.30 -3.00 -3.20
N TYR A 124 -0.49 -3.67 -4.05
CA TYR A 124 -1.20 -4.88 -3.65
C TYR A 124 -0.26 -6.05 -3.36
N ALA A 125 0.82 -6.18 -4.13
CA ALA A 125 1.81 -7.24 -3.94
C ALA A 125 2.59 -7.09 -2.63
N LEU A 126 2.78 -5.86 -2.16
CA LEU A 126 3.45 -5.53 -0.89
C LEU A 126 2.52 -5.59 0.33
N PHE A 127 1.26 -6.04 0.15
CA PHE A 127 0.36 -6.25 1.28
C PHE A 127 0.95 -7.25 2.27
N PHE A 128 0.90 -6.91 3.55
CA PHE A 128 1.44 -7.70 4.65
C PHE A 128 2.97 -7.85 4.67
N ILE A 129 3.68 -6.93 3.99
CA ILE A 129 5.16 -6.86 3.99
C ILE A 129 5.58 -5.56 4.68
N ASP A 130 5.58 -5.55 6.01
CA ASP A 130 6.00 -4.44 6.86
C ASP A 130 5.54 -3.05 6.32
N PHE A 131 6.42 -2.06 6.29
CA PHE A 131 6.14 -0.71 5.79
C PHE A 131 6.44 -0.50 4.30
N GLN A 132 6.64 -1.56 3.52
CA GLN A 132 7.08 -1.44 2.11
C GLN A 132 6.07 -0.67 1.24
N GLN A 133 4.76 -0.84 1.46
CA GLN A 133 3.73 -0.05 0.78
C GLN A 133 3.91 1.46 1.02
N TRP A 134 4.19 1.85 2.26
CA TRP A 134 4.38 3.25 2.64
C TRP A 134 5.70 3.82 2.10
N PHE A 135 6.78 3.03 2.08
CA PHE A 135 8.04 3.44 1.48
C PHE A 135 7.91 3.67 -0.02
N GLU A 136 7.23 2.78 -0.75
CA GLU A 136 6.97 2.93 -2.18
C GLU A 136 6.06 4.13 -2.48
N TYR A 137 5.02 4.35 -1.68
CA TYR A 137 4.21 5.54 -1.78
C TYR A 137 5.04 6.81 -1.60
N ASN A 138 5.86 6.88 -0.56
CA ASN A 138 6.74 8.04 -0.31
C ASN A 138 7.78 8.25 -1.43
N ARG A 139 8.21 7.19 -2.10
CA ARG A 139 9.16 7.25 -3.21
C ARG A 139 8.52 7.71 -4.51
N THR A 140 7.30 7.28 -4.79
CA THR A 140 6.67 7.43 -6.11
C THR A 140 5.46 8.36 -6.13
N GLY A 141 4.77 8.51 -5.00
CA GLY A 141 3.47 9.18 -4.90
C GLY A 141 2.29 8.31 -5.33
N TYR A 142 2.52 7.03 -5.63
CA TYR A 142 1.47 6.09 -6.06
C TYR A 142 1.30 4.93 -5.07
N PRO A 143 0.10 4.33 -5.03
CA PRO A 143 -1.15 4.72 -5.72
C PRO A 143 -1.79 5.96 -5.11
N ASP A 144 -2.83 6.49 -5.76
CA ASP A 144 -3.69 7.52 -5.14
C ASP A 144 -4.41 6.88 -3.94
N VAL A 145 -4.03 7.29 -2.74
CA VAL A 145 -4.64 6.81 -1.49
C VAL A 145 -5.58 7.89 -0.97
N PRO A 146 -6.90 7.68 -1.02
CA PRO A 146 -7.84 8.68 -0.52
C PRO A 146 -7.74 8.78 1.00
N THR A 147 -7.71 10.01 1.50
CA THR A 147 -7.73 10.34 2.93
C THR A 147 -9.03 11.04 3.30
N GLY A 148 -9.53 10.82 4.51
CA GLY A 148 -10.74 11.45 5.02
C GLY A 148 -10.44 12.72 5.80
N PRO A 149 -11.48 13.50 6.16
CA PRO A 149 -11.34 14.80 6.81
C PRO A 149 -10.75 14.74 8.23
N GLY A 150 -10.70 13.55 8.86
CA GLY A 150 -10.06 13.34 10.16
C GLY A 150 -8.55 13.13 10.10
N VAL A 151 -7.93 13.16 8.90
CA VAL A 151 -6.47 13.10 8.79
C VAL A 151 -5.87 14.43 9.22
N ALA A 152 -5.08 14.42 10.29
CA ALA A 152 -4.49 15.63 10.91
C ALA A 152 -3.57 16.44 10.01
N THR A 153 -3.24 15.92 8.83
CA THR A 153 -2.31 16.52 7.85
C THR A 153 -3.03 17.22 6.70
N GLY A 154 -4.34 17.44 6.78
CA GLY A 154 -5.08 18.07 5.68
C GLY A 154 -4.96 17.29 4.37
N ASP A 155 -5.39 16.03 4.37
CA ASP A 155 -5.40 15.09 3.23
C ASP A 155 -4.03 14.60 2.76
N ALA A 156 -2.93 14.97 3.41
CA ALA A 156 -1.59 14.47 3.05
C ALA A 156 -1.21 13.20 3.84
N MET A 157 -0.71 12.21 3.14
CA MET A 157 -0.07 11.04 3.79
C MET A 157 1.21 11.47 4.52
N PRO A 158 1.48 10.90 5.71
CA PRO A 158 2.72 11.19 6.43
C PRO A 158 3.96 10.80 5.62
N TYR A 159 4.94 11.69 5.57
CA TYR A 159 6.25 11.40 4.96
C TYR A 159 7.23 10.73 5.92
N ARG A 160 7.03 10.92 7.23
CA ARG A 160 7.92 10.42 8.27
C ARG A 160 7.21 10.29 9.62
N TYR A 161 7.82 9.61 10.55
CA TYR A 161 7.47 9.69 11.96
C TYR A 161 8.15 10.90 12.61
N LYS A 162 7.48 11.51 13.61
CA LYS A 162 8.12 12.48 14.51
C LYS A 162 9.18 11.79 15.37
N TYR A 163 10.15 12.54 15.81
CA TYR A 163 11.07 12.03 16.84
C TYR A 163 10.30 11.68 18.12
N PRO A 164 10.66 10.57 18.81
CA PRO A 164 10.03 10.21 20.07
C PRO A 164 10.12 11.36 21.08
N ALA A 165 9.02 11.64 21.79
CA ALA A 165 8.95 12.73 22.76
C ALA A 165 10.03 12.64 23.87
N ILE A 166 10.51 11.44 24.17
CA ILE A 166 11.61 11.22 25.12
C ILE A 166 12.89 11.94 24.69
N LEU A 167 13.21 12.00 23.40
CA LEU A 167 14.41 12.66 22.89
C LEU A 167 14.37 14.17 23.08
N GLN A 168 13.17 14.77 23.03
CA GLN A 168 13.00 16.21 23.29
C GLN A 168 13.37 16.59 24.74
N ARG A 169 13.28 15.64 25.67
CA ARG A 169 13.62 15.85 27.09
C ARG A 169 15.00 15.36 27.45
N MET A 170 15.38 14.16 26.98
CA MET A 170 16.62 13.49 27.40
C MET A 170 17.83 13.86 26.54
N ASN A 171 17.62 14.34 25.32
CA ASN A 171 18.70 14.71 24.37
C ASN A 171 18.34 15.96 23.58
N ARG A 172 17.87 16.98 24.30
CA ARG A 172 17.29 18.21 23.72
C ARG A 172 18.21 18.92 22.75
N GLU A 173 19.49 19.03 23.08
CA GLU A 173 20.45 19.76 22.24
C GLU A 173 20.61 19.11 20.86
N ASN A 174 20.85 17.80 20.80
CA ASN A 174 20.97 17.09 19.54
C ASN A 174 19.62 17.00 18.78
N TYR A 175 18.50 16.89 19.51
CA TYR A 175 17.18 17.00 18.90
C TYR A 175 16.99 18.34 18.18
N LEU A 176 17.30 19.46 18.81
CA LEU A 176 17.16 20.77 18.20
C LEU A 176 18.05 20.94 16.96
N LYS A 177 19.31 20.48 17.01
CA LYS A 177 20.22 20.47 15.86
C LYS A 177 19.67 19.64 14.69
N ALA A 178 19.09 18.48 14.97
CA ALA A 178 18.48 17.62 13.95
C ALA A 178 17.24 18.28 13.33
N VAL A 179 16.40 18.92 14.15
CA VAL A 179 15.21 19.64 13.67
C VAL A 179 15.61 20.84 12.81
N GLU A 180 16.62 21.62 13.24
CA GLU A 180 17.14 22.75 12.48
C GLU A 180 17.64 22.34 11.09
N SER A 181 18.41 21.24 11.01
CA SER A 181 18.92 20.74 9.72
C SER A 181 17.84 20.19 8.80
N MET A 182 16.72 19.68 9.35
CA MET A 182 15.63 19.05 8.60
C MET A 182 14.53 20.04 8.19
N GLY A 183 14.30 21.09 8.99
CA GLY A 183 13.29 22.13 8.81
C GLY A 183 12.23 22.14 9.90
N SER A 184 11.60 21.01 10.19
CA SER A 184 10.68 20.87 11.33
C SER A 184 10.48 19.40 11.71
N ASP A 185 10.10 19.15 12.97
CA ASP A 185 9.72 17.82 13.42
C ASP A 185 8.20 17.59 13.24
N ASP A 186 7.80 17.55 11.98
CA ASP A 186 6.41 17.29 11.60
C ASP A 186 6.31 16.08 10.66
N ILE A 187 5.17 15.39 10.70
CA ILE A 187 4.90 14.23 9.84
C ILE A 187 4.80 14.60 8.36
N THR A 188 4.52 15.86 8.06
CA THR A 188 4.47 16.40 6.70
C THR A 188 5.82 16.91 6.19
N THR A 189 6.86 16.92 7.03
CA THR A 189 8.20 17.34 6.63
C THR A 189 8.83 16.30 5.72
N LYS A 190 9.08 16.70 4.46
CA LYS A 190 9.77 15.84 3.48
C LYS A 190 11.23 15.67 3.84
N LEU A 191 11.72 14.46 3.80
CA LEU A 191 13.13 14.11 3.94
C LEU A 191 13.90 14.48 2.65
N ILE A 192 15.23 14.56 2.74
CA ILE A 192 16.08 15.05 1.64
C ILE A 192 15.84 14.29 0.32
N TRP A 193 15.62 12.97 0.37
CA TRP A 193 15.36 12.13 -0.81
C TRP A 193 13.93 12.23 -1.36
N GLN A 194 13.03 12.90 -0.64
CA GLN A 194 11.63 13.15 -1.06
C GLN A 194 11.46 14.56 -1.63
N LYS A 195 12.47 15.42 -1.49
CA LYS A 195 12.49 16.78 -2.05
C LYS A 195 12.95 16.69 -3.51
N ARG A 196 11.99 16.63 -4.43
CA ARG A 196 12.23 16.66 -5.87
C ARG A 196 11.72 17.97 -6.44
#